data_c2b19ee308964f5021f53b0cdba28c26
#
_entry.id   c2b19ee308964f5021f53b0cdba28c26
#
_cell.length_a   1.000
_cell.length_b   1.000
_cell.length_c   1.000
_cell.angle_alpha   90.00
_cell.angle_beta   90.00
_cell.angle_gamma   90.00
#
_symmetry.space_group_name_H-M   'P 1'
#
loop_
_entity.id
_entity.type
_entity.pdbx_description
1 polymer ?
#
loop_
_entity_poly.entity_id
_entity_poly.type
_entity_poly.pdbx_seq_one_letter_code
_entity_poly.pdbx_strand_id
1 'polypeptide(L)'
;VGHRYPGFILVSFEHVEDIYQGPLNYEFAPELLPEIASRIKATNVPVTPTLNIYYQLTKISQNKEDYLTTTSKNYTSDIIALETSTNQVKRWLGASDKMANHNQKTLKFLLHITKKLHENGIPLLIGSDSGVLLSPHGLATHNEMRLLEKAGLSTFDVLAAATINPAKALNLDHKIGKISEGYKADFIYSPSNPIQDLSVLTEPKAVIKHGHWYSRKTLSAMRDEAIESRSFWEEFFVLYEAM
;
A
#
# COMPACT_ATOMS: atom_id res chain seq x y z
N VAL A 1 -10.80 -5.08 -20.63
CA VAL A 1 -11.07 -6.37 -21.24
C VAL A 1 -9.79 -7.18 -21.10
N GLY A 2 -9.71 -7.99 -20.02
CA GLY A 2 -8.54 -8.82 -19.76
C GLY A 2 -8.36 -9.87 -20.84
N HIS A 3 -7.32 -9.73 -21.65
CA HIS A 3 -6.89 -10.82 -22.50
C HIS A 3 -6.36 -11.94 -21.59
N ARG A 4 -7.07 -13.07 -21.50
CA ARG A 4 -6.54 -14.29 -20.91
C ARG A 4 -5.46 -14.81 -21.84
N TYR A 5 -4.21 -14.56 -21.51
CA TYR A 5 -3.11 -15.33 -22.09
C TYR A 5 -3.15 -16.73 -21.47
N PRO A 6 -3.11 -17.81 -22.29
CA PRO A 6 -3.07 -19.17 -21.76
C PRO A 6 -1.85 -19.33 -20.84
N GLY A 7 -2.10 -19.61 -19.55
CA GLY A 7 -1.04 -19.83 -18.55
C GLY A 7 -0.81 -18.69 -17.55
N PHE A 8 -1.47 -17.50 -17.69
CA PHE A 8 -1.42 -16.43 -16.69
C PHE A 8 -2.70 -16.40 -15.87
N ILE A 9 -2.57 -16.46 -14.54
CA ILE A 9 -3.66 -16.24 -13.60
C ILE A 9 -3.61 -14.76 -13.19
N LEU A 10 -4.65 -14.00 -13.51
CA LEU A 10 -4.81 -12.64 -13.01
C LEU A 10 -5.19 -12.75 -11.52
N VAL A 11 -4.30 -12.32 -10.64
CA VAL A 11 -4.46 -12.41 -9.18
C VAL A 11 -5.27 -11.24 -8.64
N SER A 12 -5.04 -10.02 -9.15
CA SER A 12 -5.79 -8.81 -8.81
C SER A 12 -5.72 -7.78 -9.95
N PHE A 13 -6.64 -6.80 -9.90
CA PHE A 13 -6.47 -5.54 -10.61
C PHE A 13 -5.67 -4.60 -9.72
N GLU A 14 -4.54 -4.13 -10.20
CA GLU A 14 -3.70 -3.18 -9.51
C GLU A 14 -4.10 -1.75 -9.87
N HIS A 15 -3.85 -0.81 -8.93
CA HIS A 15 -3.96 0.63 -9.12
C HIS A 15 -5.39 1.13 -9.44
N VAL A 16 -6.08 1.62 -8.40
CA VAL A 16 -7.44 2.18 -8.56
C VAL A 16 -7.45 3.43 -9.45
N GLU A 17 -6.33 4.11 -9.64
CA GLU A 17 -6.18 5.20 -10.58
C GLU A 17 -6.35 4.77 -12.04
N ASP A 18 -6.14 3.51 -12.40
CA ASP A 18 -6.40 3.01 -13.75
C ASP A 18 -7.89 3.09 -14.10
N ILE A 19 -8.77 3.02 -13.12
CA ILE A 19 -10.21 3.26 -13.31
C ILE A 19 -10.46 4.72 -13.69
N TYR A 20 -9.75 5.65 -13.02
CA TYR A 20 -9.87 7.08 -13.30
C TYR A 20 -9.23 7.46 -14.64
N GLN A 21 -8.06 6.88 -14.95
CA GLN A 21 -7.33 7.18 -16.19
C GLN A 21 -7.93 6.52 -17.41
N GLY A 22 -8.34 5.26 -17.31
CA GLY A 22 -8.90 4.45 -18.39
C GLY A 22 -10.41 4.64 -18.57
N PRO A 23 -11.26 3.85 -17.89
CA PRO A 23 -12.71 3.90 -18.10
C PRO A 23 -13.35 5.28 -17.92
N LEU A 24 -12.81 6.10 -17.01
CA LEU A 24 -13.32 7.44 -16.72
C LEU A 24 -12.61 8.55 -17.51
N ASN A 25 -11.55 8.23 -18.30
CA ASN A 25 -10.82 9.17 -19.13
C ASN A 25 -10.47 10.50 -18.41
N TYR A 26 -9.96 10.40 -17.16
CA TYR A 26 -9.63 11.53 -16.27
C TYR A 26 -10.83 12.41 -15.86
N GLU A 27 -12.05 11.92 -16.01
CA GLU A 27 -13.26 12.63 -15.59
C GLU A 27 -13.69 12.24 -14.17
N PHE A 28 -14.15 13.22 -13.40
CA PHE A 28 -14.74 13.00 -12.06
C PHE A 28 -16.22 12.64 -12.22
N ALA A 29 -16.51 11.45 -12.75
CA ALA A 29 -17.84 10.96 -13.08
C ALA A 29 -18.30 9.84 -12.13
N PRO A 30 -18.75 10.18 -10.89
CA PRO A 30 -19.16 9.17 -9.91
C PRO A 30 -20.40 8.37 -10.34
N GLU A 31 -21.21 8.92 -11.23
CA GLU A 31 -22.40 8.27 -11.79
C GLU A 31 -22.09 7.03 -12.63
N LEU A 32 -20.87 6.92 -13.18
CA LEU A 32 -20.42 5.76 -13.96
C LEU A 32 -19.87 4.63 -13.09
N LEU A 33 -19.57 4.90 -11.81
CA LEU A 33 -18.96 3.91 -10.92
C LEU A 33 -19.80 2.66 -10.69
N PRO A 34 -21.14 2.70 -10.60
CA PRO A 34 -21.94 1.48 -10.46
C PRO A 34 -21.77 0.50 -11.63
N GLU A 35 -21.74 0.99 -12.87
CA GLU A 35 -21.50 0.17 -14.04
C GLU A 35 -20.10 -0.43 -14.03
N ILE A 36 -19.08 0.40 -13.78
CA ILE A 36 -17.68 -0.03 -13.72
C ILE A 36 -17.51 -1.09 -12.63
N ALA A 37 -18.04 -0.87 -11.42
CA ALA A 37 -17.99 -1.83 -10.32
C ALA A 37 -18.68 -3.15 -10.68
N SER A 38 -19.85 -3.09 -11.36
CA SER A 38 -20.54 -4.28 -11.84
C SER A 38 -19.69 -5.10 -12.82
N ARG A 39 -19.00 -4.43 -13.76
CA ARG A 39 -18.10 -5.09 -14.71
C ARG A 39 -16.90 -5.72 -14.03
N ILE A 40 -16.28 -5.04 -13.06
CA ILE A 40 -15.15 -5.58 -12.30
C ILE A 40 -15.64 -6.78 -11.47
N LYS A 41 -16.78 -6.66 -10.79
CA LYS A 41 -17.35 -7.76 -9.99
C LYS A 41 -17.62 -9.00 -10.82
N ALA A 42 -18.09 -8.86 -12.07
CA ALA A 42 -18.34 -9.98 -12.98
C ALA A 42 -17.08 -10.77 -13.34
N THR A 43 -15.89 -10.20 -13.14
CA THR A 43 -14.60 -10.89 -13.38
C THR A 43 -14.22 -11.83 -12.23
N ASN A 44 -14.78 -11.65 -11.05
CA ASN A 44 -14.39 -12.34 -9.80
C ASN A 44 -12.94 -12.07 -9.38
N VAL A 45 -12.31 -11.02 -9.89
CA VAL A 45 -10.92 -10.63 -9.57
C VAL A 45 -10.95 -9.53 -8.52
N PRO A 46 -10.17 -9.64 -7.43
CA PRO A 46 -10.06 -8.59 -6.41
C PRO A 46 -9.31 -7.37 -6.96
N VAL A 47 -9.35 -6.26 -6.21
CA VAL A 47 -8.65 -5.01 -6.55
C VAL A 47 -7.65 -4.64 -5.45
N THR A 48 -6.44 -4.27 -5.86
CA THR A 48 -5.39 -3.70 -5.00
C THR A 48 -5.33 -2.18 -5.27
N PRO A 49 -5.86 -1.32 -4.39
CA PRO A 49 -6.06 0.10 -4.70
C PRO A 49 -4.78 0.91 -4.86
N THR A 50 -3.73 0.65 -4.08
CA THR A 50 -2.44 1.38 -4.07
C THR A 50 -2.57 2.90 -3.92
N LEU A 51 -3.47 3.34 -3.05
CA LEU A 51 -3.78 4.74 -2.78
C LEU A 51 -2.59 5.53 -2.24
N ASN A 52 -1.64 4.83 -1.58
CA ASN A 52 -0.51 5.42 -0.92
C ASN A 52 0.34 6.27 -1.87
N ILE A 53 0.59 5.81 -3.09
CA ILE A 53 1.38 6.57 -4.08
C ILE A 53 0.71 7.91 -4.40
N TYR A 54 -0.59 7.88 -4.67
CA TYR A 54 -1.33 9.10 -4.97
C TYR A 54 -1.41 10.05 -3.75
N TYR A 55 -1.46 9.47 -2.55
CA TYR A 55 -1.36 10.24 -1.32
C TYR A 55 0.00 10.95 -1.21
N GLN A 56 1.11 10.24 -1.45
CA GLN A 56 2.45 10.80 -1.36
C GLN A 56 2.66 11.94 -2.36
N LEU A 57 2.33 11.72 -3.65
CA LEU A 57 2.46 12.78 -4.65
C LEU A 57 1.60 14.02 -4.32
N THR A 58 0.41 13.80 -3.74
CA THR A 58 -0.46 14.89 -3.31
C THR A 58 0.19 15.68 -2.18
N LYS A 59 0.75 14.99 -1.18
CA LYS A 59 1.42 15.64 -0.04
C LYS A 59 2.67 16.39 -0.46
N ILE A 60 3.49 15.82 -1.34
CA ILE A 60 4.67 16.49 -1.89
C ILE A 60 4.26 17.75 -2.67
N SER A 61 3.26 17.65 -3.53
CA SER A 61 2.80 18.80 -4.31
C SER A 61 2.21 19.93 -3.47
N GLN A 62 1.62 19.61 -2.31
CA GLN A 62 1.04 20.59 -1.39
C GLN A 62 2.05 21.21 -0.44
N ASN A 63 2.92 20.40 0.17
CA ASN A 63 3.78 20.83 1.27
C ASN A 63 5.25 20.98 0.84
N LYS A 64 5.57 20.67 -0.40
CA LYS A 64 6.91 20.91 -1.00
C LYS A 64 8.02 20.27 -0.15
N GLU A 65 9.13 20.98 0.00
CA GLU A 65 10.32 20.56 0.74
C GLU A 65 10.03 20.20 2.19
N ASP A 66 9.08 20.85 2.83
CA ASP A 66 8.70 20.56 4.22
C ASP A 66 8.22 19.12 4.39
N TYR A 67 7.59 18.55 3.37
CA TYR A 67 7.13 17.17 3.42
C TYR A 67 8.28 16.15 3.30
N LEU A 68 9.38 16.50 2.65
CA LEU A 68 10.52 15.60 2.49
C LEU A 68 11.16 15.23 3.83
N THR A 69 11.03 16.11 4.83
CA THR A 69 11.58 15.90 6.17
C THR A 69 10.70 15.02 7.07
N THR A 70 9.48 14.69 6.63
CA THR A 70 8.52 13.92 7.45
C THR A 70 8.82 12.42 7.49
N THR A 71 9.53 11.89 6.49
CA THR A 71 9.92 10.48 6.47
C THR A 71 11.25 10.31 7.19
N SER A 72 11.26 9.45 8.21
CA SER A 72 12.49 9.15 8.94
C SER A 72 13.52 8.49 8.02
N LYS A 73 14.76 8.98 8.06
CA LYS A 73 15.91 8.39 7.36
C LYS A 73 16.16 6.92 7.73
N ASN A 74 15.63 6.47 8.88
CA ASN A 74 15.76 5.08 9.32
C ASN A 74 15.05 4.07 8.41
N TYR A 75 14.15 4.52 7.53
CA TYR A 75 13.37 3.64 6.63
C TYR A 75 13.81 3.72 5.18
N THR A 76 14.76 4.58 4.86
CA THR A 76 15.21 4.77 3.47
C THR A 76 16.74 4.88 3.47
N SER A 77 17.40 4.17 2.58
CA SER A 77 18.83 4.29 2.39
C SER A 77 19.22 5.66 1.79
N ASP A 78 20.44 6.08 1.97
CA ASP A 78 20.91 7.38 1.48
C ASP A 78 20.86 7.44 -0.06
N ILE A 79 21.12 6.33 -0.76
CA ILE A 79 21.09 6.29 -2.23
C ILE A 79 19.65 6.36 -2.76
N ILE A 80 18.72 5.65 -2.10
CA ILE A 80 17.29 5.72 -2.45
C ILE A 80 16.73 7.11 -2.12
N ALA A 81 17.15 7.72 -1.01
CA ALA A 81 16.77 9.08 -0.66
C ALA A 81 17.27 10.10 -1.68
N LEU A 82 18.51 9.94 -2.16
CA LEU A 82 19.10 10.78 -3.20
C LEU A 82 18.34 10.62 -4.52
N GLU A 83 18.14 9.41 -5.01
CA GLU A 83 17.39 9.12 -6.23
C GLU A 83 15.98 9.70 -6.14
N THR A 84 15.26 9.42 -5.06
CA THR A 84 13.91 9.92 -4.82
C THR A 84 13.86 11.44 -4.86
N SER A 85 14.78 12.13 -4.19
CA SER A 85 14.81 13.61 -4.12
C SER A 85 15.18 14.26 -5.45
N THR A 86 16.04 13.63 -6.25
CA THR A 86 16.53 14.20 -7.50
C THR A 86 15.62 13.92 -8.71
N ASN A 87 14.96 12.79 -8.75
CA ASN A 87 14.17 12.32 -9.89
C ASN A 87 12.67 12.26 -9.59
N GLN A 88 12.27 11.37 -8.69
CA GLN A 88 10.85 11.02 -8.51
C GLN A 88 10.01 12.18 -7.94
N VAL A 89 10.53 12.93 -6.98
CA VAL A 89 9.76 14.00 -6.33
C VAL A 89 9.90 15.35 -7.03
N LYS A 90 10.93 15.56 -7.86
CA LYS A 90 11.24 16.86 -8.49
C LYS A 90 10.04 17.45 -9.23
N ARG A 91 9.32 16.61 -9.97
CA ARG A 91 8.10 17.03 -10.69
C ARG A 91 7.03 17.57 -9.73
N TRP A 92 6.88 16.96 -8.57
CA TRP A 92 5.82 17.29 -7.62
C TRP A 92 6.23 18.47 -6.73
N LEU A 93 7.52 18.64 -6.44
CA LEU A 93 8.03 19.85 -5.79
C LEU A 93 7.79 21.11 -6.66
N GLY A 94 7.96 20.99 -7.97
CA GLY A 94 7.66 22.06 -8.92
C GLY A 94 6.19 22.23 -9.30
N ALA A 95 5.28 21.47 -8.70
CA ALA A 95 3.86 21.53 -9.01
C ALA A 95 3.27 22.91 -8.64
N SER A 96 2.47 23.50 -9.53
CA SER A 96 1.69 24.70 -9.24
C SER A 96 0.56 24.40 -8.25
N ASP A 97 0.00 25.47 -7.63
CA ASP A 97 -1.17 25.34 -6.74
C ASP A 97 -2.37 24.71 -7.47
N LYS A 98 -2.54 25.00 -8.75
CA LYS A 98 -3.56 24.36 -9.58
C LYS A 98 -3.33 22.85 -9.68
N MET A 99 -2.11 22.40 -9.88
CA MET A 99 -1.74 20.99 -9.93
C MET A 99 -1.92 20.33 -8.56
N ALA A 100 -1.47 20.95 -7.46
CA ALA A 100 -1.62 20.45 -6.11
C ALA A 100 -3.11 20.28 -5.73
N ASN A 101 -3.95 21.25 -6.10
CA ASN A 101 -5.41 21.17 -5.91
C ASN A 101 -6.04 20.07 -6.76
N HIS A 102 -5.59 19.89 -8.00
CA HIS A 102 -6.04 18.78 -8.85
C HIS A 102 -5.68 17.42 -8.23
N ASN A 103 -4.43 17.23 -7.81
CA ASN A 103 -3.99 16.00 -7.15
C ASN A 103 -4.82 15.68 -5.90
N GLN A 104 -5.16 16.71 -5.11
CA GLN A 104 -6.02 16.53 -3.93
C GLN A 104 -7.44 16.09 -4.30
N LYS A 105 -8.02 16.67 -5.36
CA LYS A 105 -9.34 16.24 -5.86
C LYS A 105 -9.29 14.81 -6.37
N THR A 106 -8.26 14.46 -7.12
CA THR A 106 -8.07 13.11 -7.63
C THR A 106 -7.94 12.12 -6.48
N LEU A 107 -7.09 12.37 -5.48
CA LEU A 107 -6.99 11.50 -4.30
C LEU A 107 -8.35 11.28 -3.61
N LYS A 108 -9.15 12.33 -3.43
CA LYS A 108 -10.49 12.21 -2.86
C LYS A 108 -11.39 11.33 -3.73
N PHE A 109 -11.26 11.43 -5.03
CA PHE A 109 -12.03 10.62 -5.98
C PHE A 109 -11.58 9.17 -6.00
N LEU A 110 -10.28 8.89 -5.93
CA LEU A 110 -9.75 7.52 -5.80
C LEU A 110 -10.23 6.84 -4.51
N LEU A 111 -10.26 7.58 -3.38
CA LEU A 111 -10.88 7.10 -2.14
C LEU A 111 -12.37 6.76 -2.34
N HIS A 112 -13.09 7.60 -3.09
CA HIS A 112 -14.49 7.34 -3.40
C HIS A 112 -14.68 6.13 -4.32
N ILE A 113 -13.85 5.95 -5.35
CA ILE A 113 -13.85 4.76 -6.20
C ILE A 113 -13.63 3.51 -5.32
N THR A 114 -12.59 3.52 -4.48
CA THR A 114 -12.26 2.41 -3.57
C THR A 114 -13.44 2.03 -2.68
N LYS A 115 -14.11 3.03 -2.10
CA LYS A 115 -15.35 2.84 -1.32
C LYS A 115 -16.43 2.16 -2.15
N LYS A 116 -16.67 2.63 -3.38
CA LYS A 116 -17.69 2.07 -4.27
C LYS A 116 -17.40 0.64 -4.68
N LEU A 117 -16.15 0.29 -4.92
CA LEU A 117 -15.76 -1.09 -5.18
C LEU A 117 -16.07 -1.98 -3.98
N HIS A 118 -15.71 -1.55 -2.77
CA HIS A 118 -16.01 -2.27 -1.52
C HIS A 118 -17.52 -2.43 -1.29
N GLU A 119 -18.30 -1.35 -1.41
CA GLU A 119 -19.78 -1.36 -1.26
C GLU A 119 -20.46 -2.31 -2.25
N ASN A 120 -19.86 -2.54 -3.42
CA ASN A 120 -20.35 -3.52 -4.40
C ASN A 120 -19.87 -4.96 -4.12
N GLY A 121 -19.17 -5.19 -3.01
CA GLY A 121 -18.71 -6.51 -2.59
C GLY A 121 -17.53 -7.03 -3.40
N ILE A 122 -16.73 -6.16 -3.98
CA ILE A 122 -15.46 -6.53 -4.64
C ILE A 122 -14.41 -6.66 -3.53
N PRO A 123 -13.73 -7.82 -3.42
CA PRO A 123 -12.67 -7.98 -2.43
C PRO A 123 -11.53 -7.02 -2.70
N LEU A 124 -11.10 -6.27 -1.66
CA LEU A 124 -9.93 -5.42 -1.74
C LEU A 124 -8.72 -6.11 -1.12
N LEU A 125 -7.54 -5.85 -1.68
CA LEU A 125 -6.24 -6.32 -1.20
C LEU A 125 -5.39 -5.13 -0.77
N ILE A 126 -4.50 -5.32 0.21
CA ILE A 126 -3.48 -4.33 0.55
C ILE A 126 -2.31 -4.47 -0.41
N GLY A 127 -1.97 -3.35 -1.06
CA GLY A 127 -0.74 -3.15 -1.81
C GLY A 127 -0.36 -1.69 -1.71
N SER A 128 0.87 -1.38 -1.36
CA SER A 128 1.31 -0.02 -1.08
C SER A 128 2.16 0.58 -2.20
N ASP A 129 2.56 -0.24 -3.17
CA ASP A 129 3.48 0.14 -4.24
C ASP A 129 4.71 0.89 -3.67
N SER A 130 5.32 0.26 -2.63
CA SER A 130 6.45 0.84 -1.89
C SER A 130 7.73 0.85 -2.73
N GLY A 131 8.67 1.75 -2.37
CA GLY A 131 9.94 1.93 -3.08
C GLY A 131 9.95 3.11 -4.04
N VAL A 132 8.80 3.74 -4.29
CA VAL A 132 8.68 4.95 -5.11
C VAL A 132 8.17 6.13 -4.30
N LEU A 133 8.50 7.35 -4.71
CA LEU A 133 8.22 8.58 -3.98
C LEU A 133 8.72 8.47 -2.52
N LEU A 134 7.95 8.97 -1.55
CA LEU A 134 8.28 8.84 -0.12
C LEU A 134 7.51 7.67 0.51
N SER A 135 7.58 6.49 -0.11
CA SER A 135 6.82 5.30 0.29
C SER A 135 7.75 4.17 0.76
N PRO A 136 8.40 4.29 1.93
CA PRO A 136 9.33 3.27 2.41
C PRO A 136 8.59 1.97 2.75
N HIS A 137 9.27 0.85 2.53
CA HIS A 137 8.75 -0.48 2.83
C HIS A 137 8.26 -0.61 4.28
N GLY A 138 7.17 -1.30 4.48
CA GLY A 138 6.51 -1.46 5.78
C GLY A 138 5.64 -0.26 6.14
N LEU A 139 6.18 0.95 6.25
CA LEU A 139 5.38 2.15 6.55
C LEU A 139 4.34 2.47 5.48
N ALA A 140 4.67 2.25 4.22
CA ALA A 140 3.74 2.42 3.10
C ALA A 140 2.52 1.51 3.24
N THR A 141 2.70 0.27 3.71
CA THR A 141 1.60 -0.67 3.98
C THR A 141 0.67 -0.17 5.08
N HIS A 142 1.23 0.34 6.20
CA HIS A 142 0.42 0.93 7.26
C HIS A 142 -0.32 2.19 6.79
N ASN A 143 0.31 2.98 5.91
CA ASN A 143 -0.35 4.15 5.33
C ASN A 143 -1.51 3.74 4.40
N GLU A 144 -1.32 2.70 3.58
CA GLU A 144 -2.40 2.15 2.74
C GLU A 144 -3.58 1.66 3.59
N MET A 145 -3.33 0.95 4.69
CA MET A 145 -4.38 0.54 5.63
C MET A 145 -5.20 1.73 6.13
N ARG A 146 -4.54 2.83 6.55
CA ARG A 146 -5.22 4.06 6.97
C ARG A 146 -6.00 4.74 5.84
N LEU A 147 -5.52 4.65 4.61
CA LEU A 147 -6.23 5.19 3.45
C LEU A 147 -7.48 4.38 3.11
N LEU A 148 -7.46 3.07 3.30
CA LEU A 148 -8.67 2.25 3.18
C LEU A 148 -9.71 2.60 4.25
N GLU A 149 -9.31 2.81 5.51
CA GLU A 149 -10.23 3.34 6.54
C GLU A 149 -10.81 4.71 6.12
N LYS A 150 -9.94 5.60 5.62
CA LYS A 150 -10.35 6.92 5.13
C LYS A 150 -11.29 6.83 3.92
N ALA A 151 -11.17 5.80 3.11
CA ALA A 151 -12.11 5.50 2.04
C ALA A 151 -13.47 5.03 2.57
N GLY A 152 -13.57 4.63 3.84
CA GLY A 152 -14.81 4.23 4.52
C GLY A 152 -14.94 2.72 4.76
N LEU A 153 -13.86 1.96 4.63
CA LEU A 153 -13.85 0.56 5.05
C LEU A 153 -13.84 0.48 6.58
N SER A 154 -14.50 -0.54 7.12
CA SER A 154 -14.34 -0.86 8.54
C SER A 154 -12.91 -1.36 8.82
N THR A 155 -12.43 -1.19 10.04
CA THR A 155 -11.13 -1.72 10.49
C THR A 155 -11.02 -3.22 10.25
N PHE A 156 -12.14 -3.96 10.43
CA PHE A 156 -12.20 -5.39 10.14
C PHE A 156 -11.97 -5.67 8.65
N ASP A 157 -12.60 -4.92 7.74
CA ASP A 157 -12.44 -5.08 6.29
C ASP A 157 -11.02 -4.73 5.84
N VAL A 158 -10.39 -3.71 6.47
CA VAL A 158 -8.97 -3.38 6.23
C VAL A 158 -8.06 -4.53 6.66
N LEU A 159 -8.30 -5.12 7.83
CA LEU A 159 -7.54 -6.29 8.28
C LEU A 159 -7.78 -7.50 7.38
N ALA A 160 -9.01 -7.72 6.91
CA ALA A 160 -9.31 -8.76 5.94
C ALA A 160 -8.58 -8.54 4.60
N ALA A 161 -8.50 -7.28 4.14
CA ALA A 161 -7.75 -6.90 2.94
C ALA A 161 -6.23 -7.14 3.07
N ALA A 162 -5.71 -7.12 4.31
CA ALA A 162 -4.30 -7.39 4.61
C ALA A 162 -3.98 -8.87 4.89
N THR A 163 -4.98 -9.74 5.01
CA THR A 163 -4.80 -11.12 5.49
C THR A 163 -5.53 -12.15 4.66
N ILE A 164 -6.82 -12.36 4.92
CA ILE A 164 -7.58 -13.45 4.32
C ILE A 164 -7.91 -13.22 2.84
N ASN A 165 -8.13 -11.96 2.43
CA ASN A 165 -8.43 -11.67 1.03
C ASN A 165 -7.25 -11.99 0.11
N PRO A 166 -5.99 -11.53 0.38
CA PRO A 166 -4.85 -11.92 -0.43
C PRO A 166 -4.56 -13.42 -0.34
N ALA A 167 -4.80 -14.07 0.81
CA ALA A 167 -4.67 -15.53 0.92
C ALA A 167 -5.62 -16.25 -0.05
N LYS A 168 -6.87 -15.80 -0.16
CA LYS A 168 -7.84 -16.34 -1.14
C LYS A 168 -7.42 -16.06 -2.58
N ALA A 169 -6.99 -14.84 -2.89
CA ALA A 169 -6.54 -14.46 -4.23
C ALA A 169 -5.37 -15.34 -4.72
N LEU A 170 -4.50 -15.75 -3.79
CA LEU A 170 -3.36 -16.63 -4.04
C LEU A 170 -3.66 -18.12 -3.90
N ASN A 171 -4.90 -18.52 -3.61
CA ASN A 171 -5.29 -19.91 -3.29
C ASN A 171 -4.50 -20.52 -2.10
N LEU A 172 -4.15 -19.69 -1.12
CA LEU A 172 -3.43 -20.06 0.09
C LEU A 172 -4.28 -19.97 1.37
N ASP A 173 -5.57 -19.67 1.25
CA ASP A 173 -6.51 -19.48 2.37
C ASP A 173 -6.80 -20.75 3.19
N HIS A 174 -6.30 -21.89 2.75
CA HIS A 174 -6.25 -23.14 3.50
C HIS A 174 -4.99 -23.28 4.39
N LYS A 175 -4.04 -22.34 4.32
CA LYS A 175 -2.75 -22.36 5.03
C LYS A 175 -2.42 -21.08 5.78
N ILE A 176 -2.86 -19.93 5.29
CA ILE A 176 -2.56 -18.59 5.82
C ILE A 176 -3.79 -17.68 5.78
N GLY A 177 -3.67 -16.49 6.36
CA GLY A 177 -4.70 -15.44 6.31
C GLY A 177 -5.63 -15.40 7.51
N LYS A 178 -5.58 -16.40 8.39
CA LYS A 178 -6.31 -16.42 9.68
C LYS A 178 -5.56 -17.23 10.73
N ILE A 179 -5.92 -17.03 11.99
CA ILE A 179 -5.45 -17.84 13.12
C ILE A 179 -6.46 -18.97 13.29
N SER A 180 -6.04 -20.20 12.97
CA SER A 180 -6.86 -21.41 13.09
C SER A 180 -5.96 -22.63 13.20
N GLU A 181 -6.46 -23.70 13.80
CA GLU A 181 -5.75 -24.97 13.86
C GLU A 181 -5.40 -25.47 12.45
N GLY A 182 -4.22 -26.01 12.27
CA GLY A 182 -3.69 -26.46 10.99
C GLY A 182 -3.13 -25.38 10.07
N TYR A 183 -3.23 -24.08 10.46
CA TYR A 183 -2.65 -22.97 9.72
C TYR A 183 -1.20 -22.69 10.15
N LYS A 184 -0.44 -22.02 9.27
CA LYS A 184 0.90 -21.55 9.61
C LYS A 184 0.83 -20.57 10.78
N ALA A 185 1.75 -20.73 11.73
CA ALA A 185 1.89 -19.84 12.87
C ALA A 185 2.64 -18.55 12.45
N ASP A 186 1.98 -17.74 11.63
CA ASP A 186 2.42 -16.42 11.15
C ASP A 186 1.41 -15.38 11.61
N PHE A 187 1.70 -14.63 12.67
CA PHE A 187 0.79 -13.60 13.19
C PHE A 187 1.52 -12.49 13.97
N ILE A 188 0.83 -11.39 14.12
CA ILE A 188 1.29 -10.23 14.90
C ILE A 188 0.60 -10.26 16.26
N TYR A 189 1.38 -10.14 17.34
CA TYR A 189 0.86 -9.96 18.68
C TYR A 189 0.89 -8.47 19.04
N SER A 190 -0.29 -7.87 19.10
CA SER A 190 -0.49 -6.44 19.38
C SER A 190 -0.71 -6.18 20.88
N PRO A 191 -0.30 -5.02 21.43
CA PRO A 191 -0.59 -4.64 22.80
C PRO A 191 -2.07 -4.34 23.06
N SER A 192 -2.82 -3.97 22.02
CA SER A 192 -4.23 -3.59 22.05
C SER A 192 -4.98 -4.20 20.85
N ASN A 193 -6.30 -4.11 20.87
CA ASN A 193 -7.15 -4.66 19.81
C ASN A 193 -7.04 -3.82 18.52
N PRO A 194 -6.48 -4.35 17.42
CA PRO A 194 -6.35 -3.63 16.16
C PRO A 194 -7.69 -3.32 15.47
N ILE A 195 -8.80 -3.98 15.89
CA ILE A 195 -10.16 -3.61 15.42
C ILE A 195 -10.58 -2.22 15.92
N GLN A 196 -10.05 -1.79 17.07
CA GLN A 196 -10.35 -0.47 17.63
C GLN A 196 -9.41 0.61 17.10
N ASP A 197 -8.16 0.24 16.82
CA ASP A 197 -7.13 1.17 16.31
C ASP A 197 -6.04 0.40 15.54
N LEU A 198 -5.97 0.61 14.22
CA LEU A 198 -4.95 -0.01 13.37
C LEU A 198 -3.53 0.47 13.70
N SER A 199 -3.37 1.62 14.33
CA SER A 199 -2.04 2.18 14.65
C SER A 199 -1.23 1.28 15.59
N VAL A 200 -1.90 0.46 16.40
CA VAL A 200 -1.25 -0.50 17.31
C VAL A 200 -0.40 -1.56 16.58
N LEU A 201 -0.63 -1.75 15.29
CA LEU A 201 0.14 -2.68 14.46
C LEU A 201 1.51 -2.12 14.05
N THR A 202 1.73 -0.80 14.17
CA THR A 202 3.03 -0.19 13.86
C THR A 202 4.09 -0.53 14.92
N GLU A 203 3.63 -0.90 16.13
CA GLU A 203 4.50 -1.23 17.26
C GLU A 203 4.05 -2.52 17.96
N PRO A 204 4.13 -3.67 17.31
CA PRO A 204 3.69 -4.93 17.89
C PRO A 204 4.54 -5.32 19.12
N LYS A 205 3.94 -6.03 20.08
CA LYS A 205 4.67 -6.68 21.19
C LYS A 205 5.58 -7.79 20.70
N ALA A 206 5.12 -8.52 19.69
CA ALA A 206 5.89 -9.57 19.05
C ALA A 206 5.36 -9.85 17.65
N VAL A 207 6.20 -10.46 16.82
CA VAL A 207 5.81 -11.11 15.56
C VAL A 207 6.13 -12.59 15.71
N ILE A 208 5.20 -13.44 15.32
CA ILE A 208 5.39 -14.88 15.22
C ILE A 208 5.50 -15.22 13.74
N LYS A 209 6.63 -15.82 13.35
CA LYS A 209 6.91 -16.21 11.97
C LYS A 209 7.37 -17.66 11.92
N HIS A 210 6.64 -18.50 11.21
CA HIS A 210 6.89 -19.95 11.18
C HIS A 210 6.98 -20.58 12.59
N GLY A 211 6.18 -20.09 13.54
CA GLY A 211 6.19 -20.54 14.92
C GLY A 211 7.31 -19.94 15.80
N HIS A 212 8.23 -19.17 15.22
CA HIS A 212 9.29 -18.51 15.98
C HIS A 212 8.81 -17.16 16.54
N TRP A 213 9.09 -16.93 17.83
CA TRP A 213 8.73 -15.71 18.53
C TRP A 213 9.81 -14.64 18.42
N TYR A 214 9.49 -13.53 17.79
CA TYR A 214 10.34 -12.34 17.73
C TYR A 214 9.74 -11.26 18.65
N SER A 215 10.36 -11.09 19.82
CA SER A 215 9.92 -10.09 20.81
C SER A 215 10.11 -8.67 20.28
N ARG A 216 9.45 -7.67 20.91
CA ARG A 216 9.68 -6.25 20.61
C ARG A 216 11.17 -5.88 20.67
N LYS A 217 11.90 -6.38 21.68
CA LYS A 217 13.34 -6.17 21.81
C LYS A 217 14.11 -6.73 20.61
N THR A 218 13.78 -7.95 20.19
CA THR A 218 14.39 -8.60 19.03
C THR A 218 14.10 -7.81 17.75
N LEU A 219 12.85 -7.39 17.53
CA LEU A 219 12.46 -6.61 16.34
C LEU A 219 13.19 -5.25 16.31
N SER A 220 13.35 -4.59 17.47
CA SER A 220 14.11 -3.34 17.54
C SER A 220 15.59 -3.56 17.22
N ALA A 221 16.22 -4.60 17.77
CA ALA A 221 17.61 -4.93 17.48
C ALA A 221 17.83 -5.24 15.98
N MET A 222 16.94 -6.02 15.35
CA MET A 222 17.00 -6.31 13.91
C MET A 222 16.87 -5.04 13.07
N ARG A 223 16.01 -4.10 13.46
CA ARG A 223 15.87 -2.81 12.77
C ARG A 223 17.15 -1.99 12.92
N ASP A 224 17.68 -1.88 14.12
CA ASP A 224 18.88 -1.08 14.41
C ASP A 224 20.09 -1.66 13.67
N GLU A 225 20.26 -2.98 13.64
CA GLU A 225 21.27 -3.68 12.84
C GLU A 225 21.10 -3.41 11.34
N ALA A 226 19.87 -3.44 10.82
CA ALA A 226 19.60 -3.13 9.42
C ALA A 226 19.92 -1.68 9.06
N ILE A 227 19.80 -0.74 10.00
CA ILE A 227 20.18 0.67 9.81
C ILE A 227 21.72 0.82 9.84
N GLU A 228 22.38 0.19 10.79
CA GLU A 228 23.84 0.27 10.96
C GLU A 228 24.62 -0.44 9.86
N SER A 229 24.05 -1.52 9.29
CA SER A 229 24.67 -2.27 8.18
C SER A 229 24.59 -1.58 6.81
N ARG A 230 23.89 -0.44 6.69
CA ARG A 230 23.80 0.28 5.42
C ARG A 230 25.12 0.85 5.00
N SER A 231 25.47 0.63 3.73
CA SER A 231 26.66 1.18 3.10
C SER A 231 26.27 1.83 1.78
N PHE A 232 26.49 3.15 1.67
CA PHE A 232 26.22 3.90 0.45
C PHE A 232 26.92 3.27 -0.78
N TRP A 233 28.15 2.82 -0.62
CA TRP A 233 28.92 2.26 -1.72
C TRP A 233 28.45 0.88 -2.14
N GLU A 234 28.08 0.02 -1.18
CA GLU A 234 27.52 -1.30 -1.50
C GLU A 234 26.17 -1.15 -2.22
N GLU A 235 25.29 -0.29 -1.72
CA GLU A 235 24.01 0.01 -2.36
C GLU A 235 24.20 0.61 -3.76
N PHE A 236 25.18 1.52 -3.93
CA PHE A 236 25.52 2.10 -5.22
C PHE A 236 25.97 1.04 -6.23
N PHE A 237 26.84 0.11 -5.83
CA PHE A 237 27.30 -0.95 -6.73
C PHE A 237 26.18 -1.90 -7.09
N VAL A 238 25.32 -2.29 -6.15
CA VAL A 238 24.13 -3.13 -6.44
C VAL A 238 23.20 -2.42 -7.45
N LEU A 239 22.96 -1.12 -7.29
CA LEU A 239 22.14 -0.36 -8.23
C LEU A 239 22.81 -0.24 -9.60
N TYR A 240 24.13 -0.03 -9.64
CA TYR A 240 24.89 0.09 -10.88
C TYR A 240 24.92 -1.22 -11.67
N GLU A 241 25.04 -2.37 -10.99
CA GLU A 241 25.02 -3.70 -11.62
C GLU A 241 23.61 -4.09 -12.14
N ALA A 242 22.54 -3.48 -11.58
CA ALA A 242 21.17 -3.71 -11.99
C ALA A 242 20.72 -2.84 -13.18
N MET A 243 21.50 -1.84 -13.58
CA MET A 243 21.23 -0.96 -14.72
C MET A 243 21.84 -1.47 -16.02
#